data_8c630ee90fe227d008c7899167f19cd7
#
_entry.id   8c630ee90fe227d008c7899167f19cd7
#
_cell.length_a   1.000
_cell.length_b   1.000
_cell.length_c   1.000
_cell.angle_alpha   90.00
_cell.angle_beta   90.00
_cell.angle_gamma   90.00
#
_symmetry.space_group_name_H-M   'P 1'
#
loop_
_entity.id
_entity.type
_entity.pdbx_description
1 polymer ?
#
loop_
_entity_poly.entity_id
_entity_poly.type
_entity_poly.pdbx_seq_one_letter_code
_entity_poly.pdbx_strand_id
1 'polypeptide(L)'
;MAVKSKFLQTLSDVLDVSKVVDFRTFVESEEYLGITGVFEWWYEQLNHRVDRTTSRCIFRGSTGSGKSTIMNLVLLYKIYLLFMQGYDFTKTLRLMKGTPVYCLYFSVSMTQARRSGFTQLRGFIDGSKWFSENYPRDKSIDSSIRFPNNFFIEYASGEGHQIGLNVWGFILDEANFRKAGSTGEGSTAEFDEVYHLASQLENRLAQRFLRNGVENFFAGYISSASYETAFIQDKGDDYKDVPTAIVLDPVLFKVDPTRYTSNRFEVFFGFGEVSPCVIKDETHKSDVIRSLSTFELTSDKIETLFEKVPLELKKQFDENIYLAIQNICGRPTALRGSFITNYDLIKESYTSQAPSPFSQDSVTASTKVDLPVHELIS
;
A
#
# COMPACT_ATOMS: atom_id res chain seq x y z
N MET A 1 -12.20 18.86 -12.71
CA MET A 1 -12.33 20.08 -11.88
C MET A 1 -13.78 20.40 -11.45
N ALA A 2 -14.77 20.38 -12.32
CA ALA A 2 -16.16 20.74 -11.95
C ALA A 2 -16.85 19.81 -10.92
N VAL A 3 -16.55 18.50 -10.92
CA VAL A 3 -17.14 17.54 -9.97
C VAL A 3 -16.58 17.75 -8.55
N LYS A 4 -15.28 18.07 -8.45
CA LYS A 4 -14.62 18.38 -7.17
C LYS A 4 -15.18 19.64 -6.53
N SER A 5 -15.51 20.67 -7.34
CA SER A 5 -16.11 21.92 -6.90
C SER A 5 -17.53 21.75 -6.35
N LYS A 6 -18.36 20.96 -7.00
CA LYS A 6 -19.76 20.72 -6.60
C LYS A 6 -19.86 19.88 -5.31
N PHE A 7 -18.96 18.93 -5.13
CA PHE A 7 -18.87 18.12 -3.91
C PHE A 7 -18.39 18.93 -2.70
N LEU A 8 -17.39 19.79 -2.89
CA LEU A 8 -16.92 20.70 -1.84
C LEU A 8 -18.00 21.70 -1.43
N GLN A 9 -18.81 22.19 -2.35
CA GLN A 9 -19.96 23.05 -2.04
C GLN A 9 -21.04 22.31 -1.23
N THR A 10 -21.41 21.09 -1.65
CA THR A 10 -22.43 20.29 -0.91
C THR A 10 -21.93 19.88 0.49
N LEU A 11 -20.62 19.71 0.68
CA LEU A 11 -20.02 19.43 1.98
C LEU A 11 -19.91 20.67 2.87
N SER A 12 -19.67 21.84 2.32
CA SER A 12 -19.63 23.09 3.09
C SER A 12 -20.98 23.45 3.70
N ASP A 13 -22.09 23.06 3.04
CA ASP A 13 -23.46 23.34 3.50
C ASP A 13 -23.90 22.42 4.68
N VAL A 14 -23.19 21.30 4.91
CA VAL A 14 -23.51 20.31 5.97
C VAL A 14 -22.55 20.39 7.15
N LEU A 15 -21.41 21.04 6.97
CA LEU A 15 -20.29 20.99 7.91
C LEU A 15 -19.78 22.40 8.24
N ASP A 16 -19.63 22.63 9.52
CA ASP A 16 -18.78 23.71 10.01
C ASP A 16 -17.31 23.34 9.72
N VAL A 17 -16.91 23.50 8.45
CA VAL A 17 -15.57 23.17 7.92
C VAL A 17 -14.48 23.93 8.69
N SER A 18 -14.85 25.01 9.37
CA SER A 18 -13.94 25.81 10.21
C SER A 18 -13.39 25.07 11.42
N LYS A 19 -13.98 23.93 11.78
CA LYS A 19 -13.57 23.11 12.94
C LYS A 19 -12.70 21.91 12.61
N VAL A 20 -12.49 21.61 11.32
CA VAL A 20 -11.65 20.49 10.90
C VAL A 20 -10.20 20.94 10.87
N VAL A 21 -9.37 20.31 11.69
CA VAL A 21 -7.92 20.55 11.69
C VAL A 21 -7.22 19.73 10.61
N ASP A 22 -6.02 20.15 10.18
CA ASP A 22 -5.18 19.40 9.26
C ASP A 22 -4.56 18.15 9.92
N PHE A 23 -3.97 17.27 9.11
CA PHE A 23 -3.43 16.00 9.57
C PHE A 23 -2.35 16.17 10.65
N ARG A 24 -1.42 17.13 10.50
CA ARG A 24 -0.36 17.37 11.47
C ARG A 24 -0.92 17.84 12.81
N THR A 25 -1.80 18.81 12.78
CA THR A 25 -2.48 19.32 14.00
C THR A 25 -3.25 18.21 14.69
N PHE A 26 -3.94 17.35 13.94
CA PHE A 26 -4.64 16.18 14.50
C PHE A 26 -3.69 15.20 15.19
N VAL A 27 -2.50 14.98 14.64
CA VAL A 27 -1.51 14.04 15.21
C VAL A 27 -0.80 14.64 16.42
N GLU A 28 -0.29 15.88 16.32
CA GLU A 28 0.64 16.44 17.32
C GLU A 28 -0.08 17.13 18.50
N SER A 29 -1.24 17.74 18.25
CA SER A 29 -1.90 18.49 19.31
C SER A 29 -2.48 17.59 20.41
N GLU A 30 -2.23 17.95 21.67
CA GLU A 30 -2.76 17.27 22.85
C GLU A 30 -4.31 17.28 22.92
N GLU A 31 -4.96 18.20 22.25
CA GLU A 31 -6.43 18.23 22.10
C GLU A 31 -6.94 17.08 21.23
N TYR A 32 -6.08 16.46 20.40
CA TYR A 32 -6.43 15.35 19.51
C TYR A 32 -5.67 14.08 19.91
N LEU A 33 -4.61 13.68 19.16
CA LEU A 33 -3.86 12.47 19.48
C LEU A 33 -2.70 12.70 20.45
N GLY A 34 -2.07 13.90 20.46
CA GLY A 34 -0.92 14.21 21.31
C GLY A 34 0.33 13.38 21.02
N ILE A 35 0.51 12.94 19.76
CA ILE A 35 1.59 12.07 19.37
C ILE A 35 2.76 12.90 18.86
N THR A 36 3.94 12.70 19.46
CA THR A 36 5.19 13.34 19.06
C THR A 36 6.15 12.32 18.43
N GLY A 37 7.17 12.81 17.72
CA GLY A 37 8.21 11.96 17.15
C GLY A 37 7.88 11.36 15.78
N VAL A 38 6.86 11.84 15.11
CA VAL A 38 6.63 11.56 13.70
C VAL A 38 7.64 12.37 12.89
N PHE A 39 8.36 11.71 11.98
CA PHE A 39 9.37 12.38 11.16
C PHE A 39 8.73 13.40 10.22
N GLU A 40 9.41 14.54 10.03
CA GLU A 40 8.94 15.66 9.20
C GLU A 40 8.60 15.23 7.78
N TRP A 41 9.38 14.34 7.20
CA TRP A 41 9.14 13.78 5.87
C TRP A 41 7.69 13.28 5.70
N TRP A 42 7.12 12.60 6.71
CA TRP A 42 5.75 12.11 6.64
C TRP A 42 4.72 13.24 6.60
N TYR A 43 4.96 14.32 7.36
CA TYR A 43 4.08 15.49 7.31
C TYR A 43 4.17 16.21 5.97
N GLU A 44 5.36 16.39 5.42
CA GLU A 44 5.54 16.95 4.08
C GLU A 44 4.76 16.17 3.01
N GLN A 45 4.74 14.83 3.13
CA GLN A 45 4.03 13.98 2.18
C GLN A 45 2.52 13.92 2.39
N LEU A 46 2.01 14.09 3.60
CA LEU A 46 0.62 13.78 3.94
C LEU A 46 -0.24 14.98 4.31
N ASN A 47 0.33 16.02 4.93
CA ASN A 47 -0.46 17.08 5.59
C ASN A 47 -1.51 17.76 4.70
N HIS A 48 -1.17 18.00 3.43
CA HIS A 48 -2.07 18.64 2.47
C HIS A 48 -2.70 17.67 1.45
N ARG A 49 -2.42 16.39 1.58
CA ARG A 49 -2.89 15.36 0.65
C ARG A 49 -3.95 14.46 1.26
N VAL A 50 -3.86 14.18 2.57
CA VAL A 50 -4.87 13.39 3.26
C VAL A 50 -6.04 14.30 3.62
N ASP A 51 -7.14 14.09 2.93
CA ASP A 51 -8.39 14.81 3.16
C ASP A 51 -9.60 13.85 3.04
N ARG A 52 -10.79 14.39 2.98
CA ARG A 52 -12.02 13.61 2.80
C ARG A 52 -12.08 12.90 1.46
N THR A 53 -11.46 13.44 0.43
CA THR A 53 -11.47 12.87 -0.93
C THR A 53 -10.47 11.74 -1.08
N THR A 54 -9.50 11.62 -0.18
CA THR A 54 -8.54 10.53 -0.18
C THR A 54 -9.23 9.23 0.20
N SER A 55 -9.32 8.30 -0.72
CA SER A 55 -9.95 7.00 -0.53
C SER A 55 -8.96 5.86 -0.39
N ARG A 56 -7.74 6.04 -0.85
CA ARG A 56 -6.69 5.01 -0.81
C ARG A 56 -5.35 5.58 -0.38
N CYS A 57 -4.63 4.78 0.42
CA CYS A 57 -3.22 5.02 0.73
C CYS A 57 -2.42 3.74 0.52
N ILE A 58 -1.38 3.81 -0.29
CA ILE A 58 -0.48 2.70 -0.60
C ILE A 58 0.93 3.10 -0.16
N PHE A 59 1.44 2.44 0.88
CA PHE A 59 2.78 2.66 1.40
C PHE A 59 3.64 1.43 1.13
N ARG A 60 4.51 1.55 0.14
CA ARG A 60 5.48 0.52 -0.25
C ARG A 60 6.88 1.11 -0.09
N GLY A 61 7.83 0.39 0.48
CA GLY A 61 9.16 0.98 0.65
C GLY A 61 10.01 0.24 1.68
N SER A 62 11.03 0.91 2.21
CA SER A 62 12.00 0.29 3.11
C SER A 62 11.40 -0.20 4.42
N THR A 63 12.00 -1.25 4.97
CA THR A 63 11.67 -1.74 6.32
C THR A 63 12.06 -0.71 7.37
N GLY A 64 11.24 -0.56 8.41
CA GLY A 64 11.51 0.35 9.53
C GLY A 64 11.24 1.83 9.25
N SER A 65 10.70 2.21 8.09
CA SER A 65 10.37 3.60 7.75
C SER A 65 9.10 4.15 8.41
N GLY A 66 8.43 3.36 9.27
CA GLY A 66 7.26 3.79 10.03
C GLY A 66 5.92 3.62 9.31
N LYS A 67 5.88 2.93 8.16
CA LYS A 67 4.67 2.77 7.32
C LYS A 67 3.41 2.36 8.08
N SER A 68 3.48 1.31 8.90
CA SER A 68 2.32 0.79 9.62
C SER A 68 1.82 1.76 10.69
N THR A 69 2.74 2.42 11.41
CA THR A 69 2.40 3.47 12.38
C THR A 69 1.70 4.64 11.70
N ILE A 70 2.25 5.13 10.60
CA ILE A 70 1.67 6.26 9.86
C ILE A 70 0.33 5.89 9.24
N MET A 71 0.17 4.68 8.72
CA MET A 71 -1.12 4.23 8.20
C MET A 71 -2.19 4.20 9.30
N ASN A 72 -1.84 3.81 10.52
CA ASN A 72 -2.73 3.89 11.66
C ASN A 72 -3.16 5.34 11.95
N LEU A 73 -2.22 6.30 11.89
CA LEU A 73 -2.53 7.72 12.08
C LEU A 73 -3.42 8.26 10.96
N VAL A 74 -3.15 7.87 9.71
CA VAL A 74 -4.01 8.21 8.55
C VAL A 74 -5.40 7.63 8.73
N LEU A 75 -5.54 6.37 9.13
CA LEU A 75 -6.84 5.76 9.41
C LEU A 75 -7.60 6.54 10.50
N LEU A 76 -6.94 6.88 11.62
CA LEU A 76 -7.58 7.64 12.69
C LEU A 76 -8.01 9.03 12.23
N TYR A 77 -7.21 9.68 11.40
CA TYR A 77 -7.60 10.96 10.81
C TYR A 77 -8.80 10.82 9.86
N LYS A 78 -8.87 9.77 9.07
CA LYS A 78 -10.03 9.47 8.21
C LYS A 78 -11.30 9.20 9.04
N ILE A 79 -11.17 8.48 10.16
CA ILE A 79 -12.27 8.26 11.11
C ILE A 79 -12.69 9.60 11.76
N TYR A 80 -11.73 10.42 12.18
CA TYR A 80 -11.99 11.76 12.67
C TYR A 80 -12.78 12.59 11.64
N LEU A 81 -12.35 12.63 10.41
CA LEU A 81 -13.05 13.33 9.32
C LEU A 81 -14.47 12.78 9.08
N LEU A 82 -14.69 11.48 9.26
CA LEU A 82 -16.00 10.85 9.18
C LEU A 82 -16.88 11.28 10.36
N PHE A 83 -16.36 11.26 11.59
CA PHE A 83 -17.10 11.59 12.80
C PHE A 83 -17.40 13.07 12.93
N MET A 84 -16.56 13.94 12.36
CA MET A 84 -16.84 15.38 12.24
C MET A 84 -18.06 15.68 11.37
N GLN A 85 -18.59 14.73 10.61
CA GLN A 85 -19.84 14.86 9.86
C GLN A 85 -21.09 14.72 10.76
N GLY A 86 -20.89 14.53 12.05
CA GLY A 86 -21.92 14.38 13.06
C GLY A 86 -21.97 13.00 13.66
N TYR A 87 -22.61 12.90 14.85
CA TYR A 87 -22.70 11.64 15.59
C TYR A 87 -23.37 10.52 14.76
N ASP A 88 -24.37 10.87 13.96
CA ASP A 88 -25.05 9.94 13.05
C ASP A 88 -24.52 10.10 11.61
N PHE A 89 -23.30 9.64 11.38
CA PHE A 89 -22.66 9.66 10.06
C PHE A 89 -23.35 8.71 9.06
N THR A 90 -24.25 7.81 9.51
CA THR A 90 -24.97 6.91 8.63
C THR A 90 -25.79 7.63 7.56
N LYS A 91 -26.27 8.86 7.86
CA LYS A 91 -26.94 9.73 6.88
C LYS A 91 -26.01 10.08 5.73
N THR A 92 -24.77 10.49 6.04
CA THR A 92 -23.76 10.84 5.02
C THR A 92 -23.39 9.61 4.18
N LEU A 93 -23.30 8.46 4.81
CA LEU A 93 -23.04 7.19 4.13
C LEU A 93 -24.31 6.61 3.45
N ARG A 94 -25.47 7.23 3.63
CA ARG A 94 -26.80 6.77 3.13
C ARG A 94 -27.14 5.35 3.58
N LEU A 95 -26.85 5.08 4.82
CA LEU A 95 -27.24 3.85 5.52
C LEU A 95 -28.47 4.12 6.40
N MET A 96 -29.17 3.07 6.78
CA MET A 96 -30.23 3.17 7.77
C MET A 96 -29.64 3.55 9.12
N LYS A 97 -30.37 4.38 9.89
CA LYS A 97 -29.96 4.77 11.24
C LYS A 97 -29.69 3.53 12.11
N GLY A 98 -28.59 3.56 12.82
CA GLY A 98 -28.16 2.44 13.67
C GLY A 98 -27.48 1.27 12.95
N THR A 99 -27.30 1.36 11.64
CA THR A 99 -26.52 0.36 10.89
C THR A 99 -25.07 0.34 11.38
N PRO A 100 -24.52 -0.83 11.78
CA PRO A 100 -23.13 -0.95 12.15
C PRO A 100 -22.22 -0.77 10.94
N VAL A 101 -21.11 -0.05 11.11
CA VAL A 101 -20.10 0.23 10.10
C VAL A 101 -18.74 -0.24 10.58
N TYR A 102 -17.99 -0.90 9.72
CA TYR A 102 -16.76 -1.59 10.10
C TYR A 102 -15.55 -1.05 9.34
N CYS A 103 -14.42 -0.98 10.05
CA CYS A 103 -13.09 -0.91 9.47
C CYS A 103 -12.34 -2.20 9.83
N LEU A 104 -11.74 -2.88 8.85
CA LEU A 104 -11.07 -4.16 9.05
C LEU A 104 -9.55 -4.00 8.94
N TYR A 105 -8.84 -4.56 9.91
CA TYR A 105 -7.37 -4.60 9.92
C TYR A 105 -6.87 -6.01 9.63
N PHE A 106 -6.23 -6.20 8.49
CA PHE A 106 -5.64 -7.47 8.06
C PHE A 106 -4.11 -7.42 8.17
N SER A 107 -3.50 -8.53 8.54
CA SER A 107 -2.04 -8.76 8.49
C SER A 107 -1.77 -10.21 8.11
N VAL A 108 -0.50 -10.61 8.02
CA VAL A 108 -0.04 -11.96 7.66
C VAL A 108 -0.72 -13.05 8.50
N SER A 109 -0.90 -12.77 9.79
CA SER A 109 -1.63 -13.65 10.69
C SER A 109 -2.49 -12.84 11.67
N MET A 110 -3.55 -13.46 12.19
CA MET A 110 -4.40 -12.84 13.22
C MET A 110 -3.61 -12.41 14.45
N THR A 111 -2.63 -13.21 14.87
CA THR A 111 -1.76 -12.90 16.01
C THR A 111 -0.92 -11.65 15.74
N GLN A 112 -0.37 -11.52 14.55
CA GLN A 112 0.44 -10.35 14.16
C GLN A 112 -0.45 -9.11 14.01
N ALA A 113 -1.59 -9.21 13.33
CA ALA A 113 -2.56 -8.12 13.24
C ALA A 113 -2.93 -7.56 14.62
N ARG A 114 -3.20 -8.45 15.59
CA ARG A 114 -3.53 -8.08 16.98
C ARG A 114 -2.36 -7.45 17.71
N ARG A 115 -1.16 -8.04 17.64
CA ARG A 115 0.00 -7.63 18.47
C ARG A 115 0.65 -6.34 18.00
N SER A 116 0.78 -6.12 16.71
CA SER A 116 1.48 -4.96 16.18
C SER A 116 0.53 -3.79 15.88
N GLY A 117 -0.19 -3.87 14.78
CA GLY A 117 -0.97 -2.75 14.26
C GLY A 117 -2.17 -2.39 15.13
N PHE A 118 -2.99 -3.38 15.50
CA PHE A 118 -4.22 -3.13 16.22
C PHE A 118 -4.00 -2.67 17.67
N THR A 119 -3.00 -3.21 18.37
CA THR A 119 -2.66 -2.77 19.74
C THR A 119 -2.15 -1.33 19.73
N GLN A 120 -1.34 -0.95 18.76
CA GLN A 120 -0.87 0.42 18.59
C GLN A 120 -2.03 1.37 18.27
N LEU A 121 -2.90 1.00 17.35
CA LEU A 121 -4.08 1.78 16.98
C LEU A 121 -4.97 2.04 18.19
N ARG A 122 -5.22 0.99 19.00
CA ARG A 122 -5.98 1.10 20.25
C ARG A 122 -5.29 2.04 21.25
N GLY A 123 -3.97 1.94 21.39
CA GLY A 123 -3.20 2.84 22.27
C GLY A 123 -3.34 4.30 21.86
N PHE A 124 -3.32 4.61 20.57
CA PHE A 124 -3.55 5.97 20.10
C PHE A 124 -4.95 6.50 20.41
N ILE A 125 -5.98 5.66 20.26
CA ILE A 125 -7.36 6.05 20.61
C ILE A 125 -7.51 6.27 22.11
N ASP A 126 -6.92 5.39 22.94
CA ASP A 126 -7.02 5.48 24.40
C ASP A 126 -6.26 6.70 24.97
N GLY A 127 -5.17 7.10 24.33
CA GLY A 127 -4.39 8.28 24.67
C GLY A 127 -4.98 9.58 24.14
N SER A 128 -5.91 9.51 23.20
CA SER A 128 -6.49 10.69 22.56
C SER A 128 -7.51 11.39 23.45
N LYS A 129 -7.31 12.69 23.69
CA LYS A 129 -8.32 13.52 24.36
C LYS A 129 -9.58 13.62 23.52
N TRP A 130 -9.45 13.89 22.23
CA TRP A 130 -10.59 14.05 21.33
C TRP A 130 -11.49 12.81 21.28
N PHE A 131 -10.92 11.60 21.10
CA PHE A 131 -11.70 10.37 21.09
C PHE A 131 -12.33 10.07 22.46
N SER A 132 -11.60 10.28 23.56
CA SER A 132 -12.10 10.00 24.90
C SER A 132 -13.26 10.91 25.31
N GLU A 133 -13.28 12.16 24.86
CA GLU A 133 -14.33 13.12 25.19
C GLU A 133 -15.55 13.02 24.25
N ASN A 134 -15.33 12.79 22.95
CA ASN A 134 -16.41 12.84 21.96
C ASN A 134 -16.95 11.45 21.56
N TYR A 135 -16.08 10.44 21.51
CA TYR A 135 -16.41 9.07 21.06
C TYR A 135 -15.68 8.02 21.90
N PRO A 136 -15.93 7.93 23.23
CA PRO A 136 -15.24 6.98 24.09
C PRO A 136 -15.51 5.55 23.65
N ARG A 137 -14.44 4.79 23.35
CA ARG A 137 -14.60 3.39 22.99
C ARG A 137 -15.04 2.53 24.20
N ASP A 138 -15.69 1.42 23.93
CA ASP A 138 -15.97 0.39 24.94
C ASP A 138 -14.66 -0.31 25.37
N LYS A 139 -14.22 -0.07 26.60
CA LYS A 139 -12.98 -0.66 27.16
C LYS A 139 -13.16 -2.07 27.68
N SER A 140 -14.41 -2.57 27.79
CA SER A 140 -14.68 -3.94 28.24
C SER A 140 -14.37 -4.99 27.17
N ILE A 141 -14.15 -4.56 25.91
CA ILE A 141 -13.93 -5.43 24.77
C ILE A 141 -12.51 -5.24 24.22
N ASP A 142 -11.73 -6.32 24.25
CA ASP A 142 -10.35 -6.35 23.74
C ASP A 142 -10.22 -6.84 22.28
N SER A 143 -11.22 -7.57 21.80
CA SER A 143 -11.22 -8.16 20.46
C SER A 143 -11.60 -7.19 19.34
N SER A 144 -12.19 -6.04 19.69
CA SER A 144 -12.57 -4.99 18.74
C SER A 144 -12.53 -3.62 19.41
N ILE A 145 -12.42 -2.55 18.62
CA ILE A 145 -12.59 -1.18 19.06
C ILE A 145 -14.02 -0.79 18.68
N ARG A 146 -14.86 -0.48 19.66
CA ARG A 146 -16.26 -0.13 19.46
C ARG A 146 -16.53 1.28 19.93
N PHE A 147 -17.02 2.11 19.02
CA PHE A 147 -17.43 3.47 19.30
C PHE A 147 -18.96 3.56 19.51
N PRO A 148 -19.44 4.51 20.32
CA PRO A 148 -20.85 4.61 20.69
C PRO A 148 -21.79 4.91 19.52
N ASN A 149 -21.27 5.38 18.40
CA ASN A 149 -22.00 5.68 17.16
C ASN A 149 -22.10 4.48 16.19
N ASN A 150 -21.93 3.24 16.69
CA ASN A 150 -21.95 2.00 15.90
C ASN A 150 -20.85 1.91 14.83
N PHE A 151 -19.71 2.52 15.05
CA PHE A 151 -18.50 2.30 14.25
C PHE A 151 -17.57 1.32 14.97
N PHE A 152 -17.07 0.34 14.23
CA PHE A 152 -16.24 -0.74 14.76
C PHE A 152 -14.93 -0.84 14.00
N ILE A 153 -13.82 -1.08 14.72
CA ILE A 153 -12.56 -1.50 14.11
C ILE A 153 -12.26 -2.90 14.61
N GLU A 154 -12.09 -3.83 13.69
CA GLU A 154 -11.82 -5.24 14.00
C GLU A 154 -10.60 -5.74 13.25
N TYR A 155 -9.81 -6.63 13.87
CA TYR A 155 -8.78 -7.35 13.14
C TYR A 155 -9.38 -8.60 12.49
N ALA A 156 -8.92 -8.90 11.28
CA ALA A 156 -9.44 -9.98 10.46
C ALA A 156 -8.30 -10.83 9.89
N SER A 157 -8.55 -12.10 9.65
CA SER A 157 -7.52 -13.03 9.19
C SER A 157 -7.82 -13.69 7.85
N GLY A 158 -9.00 -13.51 7.28
CA GLY A 158 -9.36 -14.20 6.05
C GLY A 158 -10.60 -13.65 5.39
N GLU A 159 -10.92 -14.19 4.21
CA GLU A 159 -12.01 -13.74 3.36
C GLU A 159 -13.40 -13.87 4.02
N GLY A 160 -13.61 -14.89 4.86
CA GLY A 160 -14.89 -15.12 5.51
C GLY A 160 -15.32 -14.03 6.49
N HIS A 161 -14.37 -13.33 7.08
CA HIS A 161 -14.64 -12.35 8.16
C HIS A 161 -15.44 -11.13 7.69
N GLN A 162 -15.33 -10.76 6.43
CA GLN A 162 -16.01 -9.61 5.84
C GLN A 162 -17.45 -9.87 5.40
N ILE A 163 -17.87 -11.15 5.34
CA ILE A 163 -19.19 -11.52 4.80
C ILE A 163 -20.31 -10.95 5.68
N GLY A 164 -21.23 -10.22 5.05
CA GLY A 164 -22.37 -9.58 5.74
C GLY A 164 -22.09 -8.25 6.42
N LEU A 165 -20.83 -7.83 6.57
CA LEU A 165 -20.46 -6.57 7.21
C LEU A 165 -20.60 -5.37 6.26
N ASN A 166 -20.91 -4.19 6.82
CA ASN A 166 -20.82 -2.90 6.13
C ASN A 166 -19.41 -2.36 6.30
N VAL A 167 -18.46 -2.90 5.54
CA VAL A 167 -17.05 -2.50 5.59
C VAL A 167 -16.91 -1.13 4.91
N TRP A 168 -16.62 -0.10 5.70
CA TRP A 168 -16.33 1.25 5.23
C TRP A 168 -14.85 1.45 4.91
N GLY A 169 -13.99 0.70 5.56
CA GLY A 169 -12.58 0.79 5.31
C GLY A 169 -11.83 -0.46 5.71
N PHE A 170 -10.60 -0.58 5.22
CA PHE A 170 -9.68 -1.64 5.64
C PHE A 170 -8.22 -1.20 5.56
N ILE A 171 -7.37 -1.92 6.28
CA ILE A 171 -5.92 -1.91 6.12
C ILE A 171 -5.47 -3.34 5.82
N LEU A 172 -4.66 -3.50 4.76
CA LEU A 172 -3.88 -4.71 4.49
C LEU A 172 -2.42 -4.43 4.85
N ASP A 173 -2.00 -4.90 6.02
CA ASP A 173 -0.62 -4.76 6.51
C ASP A 173 0.20 -5.99 6.14
N GLU A 174 1.45 -5.77 5.72
CA GLU A 174 2.37 -6.79 5.21
C GLU A 174 1.77 -7.57 4.01
N ALA A 175 1.14 -6.85 3.09
CA ALA A 175 0.37 -7.43 1.99
C ALA A 175 1.16 -8.41 1.11
N ASN A 176 2.50 -8.22 0.94
CA ASN A 176 3.34 -9.12 0.16
C ASN A 176 3.67 -10.44 0.86
N PHE A 177 3.49 -10.54 2.19
CA PHE A 177 3.97 -11.66 3.00
C PHE A 177 2.84 -12.56 3.53
N ARG A 178 1.63 -12.35 3.03
CA ARG A 178 0.50 -13.18 3.45
C ARG A 178 0.66 -14.59 2.91
N LYS A 179 0.79 -15.58 3.82
CA LYS A 179 0.86 -16.99 3.46
C LYS A 179 -0.53 -17.51 3.12
N ALA A 180 -0.63 -18.25 2.02
CA ALA A 180 -1.76 -19.13 1.77
C ALA A 180 -1.91 -20.13 2.93
N GLY A 181 -3.13 -20.43 3.30
CA GLY A 181 -3.42 -21.53 4.24
C GLY A 181 -2.74 -22.80 3.76
N SER A 182 -2.13 -23.55 4.67
CA SER A 182 -1.29 -24.73 4.44
C SER A 182 -1.98 -25.83 3.62
N THR A 183 -1.97 -25.69 2.31
CA THR A 183 -2.35 -26.76 1.40
C THR A 183 -1.31 -26.86 0.29
N GLY A 184 -0.34 -27.78 0.50
CA GLY A 184 0.46 -28.42 -0.54
C GLY A 184 1.53 -27.58 -1.23
N GLU A 185 2.72 -28.14 -1.28
CA GLU A 185 3.88 -27.66 -2.00
C GLU A 185 3.55 -27.22 -3.44
N GLY A 186 3.98 -26.00 -3.81
CA GLY A 186 4.21 -25.63 -5.22
C GLY A 186 3.10 -24.86 -5.92
N SER A 187 2.21 -24.15 -5.22
CA SER A 187 1.12 -23.46 -5.92
C SER A 187 1.38 -21.96 -6.14
N THR A 188 1.18 -21.51 -7.37
CA THR A 188 0.91 -20.13 -7.78
C THR A 188 -0.28 -19.50 -7.04
N ALA A 189 -1.00 -20.27 -6.23
CA ALA A 189 -2.17 -19.87 -5.45
C ALA A 189 -1.90 -18.83 -4.34
N GLU A 190 -0.66 -18.64 -3.91
CA GLU A 190 -0.32 -17.65 -2.87
C GLU A 190 -0.54 -16.20 -3.33
N PHE A 191 -0.26 -15.91 -4.59
CA PHE A 191 -0.48 -14.59 -5.18
C PHE A 191 -1.98 -14.30 -5.37
N ASP A 192 -2.74 -15.32 -5.74
CA ASP A 192 -4.18 -15.16 -6.03
C ASP A 192 -4.99 -14.80 -4.78
N GLU A 193 -4.63 -15.30 -3.58
CA GLU A 193 -5.39 -15.06 -2.36
C GLU A 193 -5.41 -13.58 -1.93
N VAL A 194 -4.26 -12.88 -1.99
CA VAL A 194 -4.18 -11.46 -1.62
C VAL A 194 -4.91 -10.59 -2.63
N TYR A 195 -4.71 -10.85 -3.93
CA TYR A 195 -5.43 -10.16 -5.00
C TYR A 195 -6.94 -10.37 -4.88
N HIS A 196 -7.37 -11.60 -4.61
CA HIS A 196 -8.76 -11.95 -4.46
C HIS A 196 -9.40 -11.25 -3.25
N LEU A 197 -8.74 -11.30 -2.08
CA LEU A 197 -9.19 -10.58 -0.89
C LEU A 197 -9.29 -9.07 -1.12
N ALA A 198 -8.25 -8.46 -1.69
CA ALA A 198 -8.23 -7.03 -1.98
C ALA A 198 -9.35 -6.64 -2.95
N SER A 199 -9.54 -7.42 -4.02
CA SER A 199 -10.60 -7.20 -5.00
C SER A 199 -12.00 -7.32 -4.37
N GLN A 200 -12.22 -8.33 -3.54
CA GLN A 200 -13.48 -8.49 -2.82
C GLN A 200 -13.77 -7.31 -1.88
N LEU A 201 -12.75 -6.86 -1.12
CA LEU A 201 -12.86 -5.71 -0.23
C LEU A 201 -13.18 -4.43 -1.00
N GLU A 202 -12.41 -4.11 -2.05
CA GLU A 202 -12.63 -2.93 -2.89
C GLU A 202 -14.01 -2.95 -3.56
N ASN A 203 -14.47 -4.10 -4.08
CA ASN A 203 -15.79 -4.22 -4.65
C ASN A 203 -16.89 -3.93 -3.61
N ARG A 204 -16.74 -4.38 -2.36
CA ARG A 204 -17.67 -4.07 -1.27
C ARG A 204 -17.70 -2.61 -0.91
N LEU A 205 -16.52 -1.97 -0.82
CA LEU A 205 -16.41 -0.53 -0.61
C LEU A 205 -17.12 0.25 -1.71
N ALA A 206 -16.82 -0.06 -2.97
CA ALA A 206 -17.43 0.60 -4.12
C ALA A 206 -18.94 0.41 -4.19
N GLN A 207 -19.43 -0.81 -4.01
CA GLN A 207 -20.89 -1.10 -4.05
C GLN A 207 -21.66 -0.33 -2.99
N ARG A 208 -21.08 -0.12 -1.80
CA ARG A 208 -21.78 0.50 -0.67
C ARG A 208 -21.54 1.99 -0.53
N PHE A 209 -20.31 2.44 -0.78
CA PHE A 209 -19.86 3.78 -0.41
C PHE A 209 -19.38 4.64 -1.59
N LEU A 210 -19.38 4.13 -2.82
CA LEU A 210 -19.24 4.94 -4.03
C LEU A 210 -20.59 5.60 -4.35
N ARG A 211 -20.64 6.93 -4.36
CA ARG A 211 -21.86 7.69 -4.65
C ARG A 211 -21.57 8.88 -5.56
N ASN A 212 -22.26 8.94 -6.70
CA ASN A 212 -22.11 10.02 -7.68
C ASN A 212 -20.65 10.27 -8.11
N GLY A 213 -19.85 9.19 -8.23
CA GLY A 213 -18.42 9.26 -8.53
C GLY A 213 -17.52 9.67 -7.36
N VAL A 214 -18.08 9.80 -6.14
CA VAL A 214 -17.32 10.12 -4.92
C VAL A 214 -17.14 8.86 -4.09
N GLU A 215 -15.88 8.58 -3.73
CA GLU A 215 -15.46 7.45 -2.92
C GLU A 215 -15.48 7.85 -1.43
N ASN A 216 -16.53 7.44 -0.70
CA ASN A 216 -16.70 7.72 0.73
C ASN A 216 -16.24 6.53 1.57
N PHE A 217 -15.04 6.04 1.34
CA PHE A 217 -14.45 4.89 2.02
C PHE A 217 -12.93 5.05 2.15
N PHE A 218 -12.30 4.12 2.82
CA PHE A 218 -10.84 4.10 2.99
C PHE A 218 -10.25 2.71 2.74
N ALA A 219 -9.20 2.63 1.93
CA ALA A 219 -8.40 1.44 1.71
C ALA A 219 -6.91 1.75 1.92
N GLY A 220 -6.32 1.08 2.90
CA GLY A 220 -4.90 1.19 3.24
C GLY A 220 -4.15 -0.07 2.85
N TYR A 221 -3.04 0.08 2.13
CA TYR A 221 -2.15 -1.01 1.75
C TYR A 221 -0.74 -0.71 2.22
N ILE A 222 -0.13 -1.65 2.91
CA ILE A 222 1.21 -1.49 3.46
C ILE A 222 2.01 -2.75 3.16
N SER A 223 3.21 -2.60 2.63
CA SER A 223 4.21 -3.67 2.63
C SER A 223 5.60 -3.12 2.43
N SER A 224 6.60 -3.91 2.81
CA SER A 224 7.97 -3.67 2.38
C SER A 224 8.12 -4.02 0.90
N ALA A 225 9.09 -3.40 0.23
CA ALA A 225 9.44 -3.77 -1.14
C ALA A 225 9.86 -5.24 -1.20
N SER A 226 9.53 -5.89 -2.29
CA SER A 226 9.84 -7.28 -2.56
C SER A 226 10.26 -7.43 -4.01
N TYR A 227 9.54 -8.21 -4.80
CA TYR A 227 9.81 -8.38 -6.22
C TYR A 227 8.98 -7.40 -7.06
N GLU A 228 9.41 -7.15 -8.30
CA GLU A 228 8.73 -6.25 -9.25
C GLU A 228 7.28 -6.65 -9.50
N THR A 229 6.99 -7.96 -9.43
CA THR A 229 5.65 -8.55 -9.61
C THR A 229 4.86 -8.70 -8.31
N ALA A 230 5.31 -8.10 -7.21
CA ALA A 230 4.63 -8.24 -5.94
C ALA A 230 3.35 -7.38 -5.88
N PHE A 231 2.33 -7.90 -5.19
CA PHE A 231 1.02 -7.27 -5.04
C PHE A 231 1.07 -5.77 -4.75
N ILE A 232 1.93 -5.33 -3.81
CA ILE A 232 2.00 -3.91 -3.43
C ILE A 232 2.57 -3.03 -4.55
N GLN A 233 3.41 -3.58 -5.43
CA GLN A 233 3.96 -2.84 -6.57
C GLN A 233 2.87 -2.60 -7.60
N ASP A 234 2.13 -3.64 -7.98
CA ASP A 234 1.01 -3.52 -8.91
C ASP A 234 -0.04 -2.54 -8.37
N LYS A 235 -0.40 -2.65 -7.09
CA LYS A 235 -1.33 -1.69 -6.47
C LYS A 235 -0.81 -0.26 -6.49
N GLY A 236 0.46 -0.02 -6.22
CA GLY A 236 1.05 1.31 -6.32
C GLY A 236 1.01 1.85 -7.74
N ASP A 237 1.31 1.02 -8.72
CA ASP A 237 1.33 1.42 -10.13
C ASP A 237 -0.08 1.68 -10.68
N ASP A 238 -1.09 0.89 -10.26
CA ASP A 238 -2.50 1.09 -10.61
C ASP A 238 -3.04 2.45 -10.10
N TYR A 239 -2.54 2.92 -8.95
CA TYR A 239 -3.10 4.09 -8.27
C TYR A 239 -2.20 5.33 -8.26
N LYS A 240 -0.99 5.30 -8.81
CA LYS A 240 -0.04 6.44 -8.78
C LYS A 240 -0.59 7.74 -9.39
N ASP A 241 -1.45 7.64 -10.41
CA ASP A 241 -2.02 8.77 -11.12
C ASP A 241 -3.50 9.01 -10.75
N VAL A 242 -4.04 8.30 -9.75
CA VAL A 242 -5.42 8.45 -9.30
C VAL A 242 -5.52 9.58 -8.29
N PRO A 243 -6.32 10.64 -8.52
CA PRO A 243 -6.37 11.83 -7.68
C PRO A 243 -6.84 11.57 -6.23
N THR A 244 -7.58 10.49 -6.00
CA THR A 244 -8.09 10.10 -4.68
C THR A 244 -7.18 9.12 -3.95
N ALA A 245 -6.03 8.80 -4.53
CA ALA A 245 -5.05 7.89 -3.95
C ALA A 245 -3.74 8.61 -3.58
N ILE A 246 -3.10 8.14 -2.52
CA ILE A 246 -1.76 8.53 -2.11
C ILE A 246 -0.86 7.30 -2.19
N VAL A 247 0.11 7.34 -3.09
CA VAL A 247 1.15 6.31 -3.21
C VAL A 247 2.46 6.90 -2.72
N LEU A 248 3.11 6.24 -1.76
CA LEU A 248 4.39 6.68 -1.18
C LEU A 248 5.35 5.50 -1.04
N ASP A 249 6.60 5.78 -1.39
CA ASP A 249 7.73 4.84 -1.31
C ASP A 249 8.77 5.36 -0.29
N PRO A 250 8.48 5.26 1.04
CA PRO A 250 9.38 5.77 2.05
C PRO A 250 10.68 4.98 2.11
N VAL A 251 11.80 5.70 2.08
CA VAL A 251 13.15 5.16 2.25
C VAL A 251 13.66 5.59 3.62
N LEU A 252 14.05 4.65 4.48
CA LEU A 252 14.38 4.91 5.88
C LEU A 252 15.37 6.06 6.07
N PHE A 253 16.48 6.07 5.33
CA PHE A 253 17.51 7.12 5.46
C PHE A 253 17.13 8.46 4.82
N LYS A 254 16.01 8.53 4.10
CA LYS A 254 15.39 9.78 3.63
C LYS A 254 14.30 10.25 4.59
N VAL A 255 13.60 9.33 5.22
CA VAL A 255 12.58 9.61 6.24
C VAL A 255 13.21 10.14 7.52
N ASP A 256 14.31 9.51 7.95
CA ASP A 256 15.11 9.90 9.12
C ASP A 256 16.60 10.11 8.73
N PRO A 257 16.92 11.24 8.09
CA PRO A 257 18.29 11.50 7.68
C PRO A 257 19.24 11.75 8.86
N THR A 258 18.73 12.12 10.03
CA THR A 258 19.52 12.44 11.23
C THR A 258 20.15 11.21 11.87
N ARG A 259 19.65 10.04 11.55
CA ARG A 259 20.11 8.74 12.06
C ARG A 259 21.50 8.34 11.53
N TYR A 260 21.94 8.93 10.42
CA TYR A 260 23.14 8.52 9.69
C TYR A 260 24.12 9.67 9.51
N THR A 261 25.42 9.35 9.41
CA THR A 261 26.44 10.33 9.06
C THR A 261 26.26 10.85 7.62
N SER A 262 27.06 11.83 7.22
CA SER A 262 27.04 12.38 5.86
C SER A 262 27.74 11.48 4.82
N ASN A 263 28.54 10.50 5.28
CA ASN A 263 29.27 9.61 4.38
C ASN A 263 28.31 8.70 3.60
N ARG A 264 28.51 8.63 2.29
CA ARG A 264 27.67 7.85 1.38
C ARG A 264 28.52 6.96 0.48
N PHE A 265 27.97 5.83 0.09
CA PHE A 265 28.42 5.05 -1.07
C PHE A 265 27.25 4.97 -2.09
N GLU A 266 27.57 4.68 -3.32
CA GLU A 266 26.58 4.62 -4.38
C GLU A 266 26.25 3.17 -4.75
N VAL A 267 24.99 2.90 -5.00
CA VAL A 267 24.47 1.58 -5.39
C VAL A 267 23.74 1.72 -6.72
N PHE A 268 24.03 0.83 -7.62
CA PHE A 268 23.25 0.60 -8.83
C PHE A 268 22.22 -0.51 -8.56
N PHE A 269 20.96 -0.27 -8.90
CA PHE A 269 19.84 -1.18 -8.58
C PHE A 269 19.69 -2.36 -9.54
N GLY A 270 20.44 -2.36 -10.64
CA GLY A 270 20.26 -3.31 -11.74
C GLY A 270 19.24 -2.82 -12.77
N PHE A 271 19.36 -3.28 -13.99
CA PHE A 271 18.37 -3.06 -15.04
C PHE A 271 18.58 -4.08 -16.17
N GLY A 272 17.50 -4.73 -16.62
CA GLY A 272 17.58 -5.79 -17.62
C GLY A 272 18.54 -6.90 -17.19
N GLU A 273 19.55 -7.17 -18.01
CA GLU A 273 20.57 -8.18 -17.72
C GLU A 273 21.73 -7.66 -16.84
N VAL A 274 21.80 -6.35 -16.59
CA VAL A 274 22.85 -5.73 -15.78
C VAL A 274 22.50 -5.85 -14.30
N SER A 275 23.22 -6.72 -13.60
CA SER A 275 22.97 -7.01 -12.18
C SER A 275 23.27 -5.82 -11.26
N PRO A 276 22.57 -5.72 -10.11
CA PRO A 276 22.86 -4.71 -9.11
C PRO A 276 24.28 -4.83 -8.57
N CYS A 277 24.90 -3.67 -8.28
CA CYS A 277 26.24 -3.63 -7.69
C CYS A 277 26.46 -2.37 -6.85
N VAL A 278 27.44 -2.45 -5.94
CA VAL A 278 27.97 -1.28 -5.24
C VAL A 278 29.01 -0.61 -6.16
N ILE A 279 28.87 0.68 -6.40
CA ILE A 279 29.79 1.46 -7.21
C ILE A 279 31.07 1.73 -6.42
N LYS A 280 32.21 1.39 -7.00
CA LYS A 280 33.53 1.51 -6.36
C LYS A 280 34.15 2.88 -6.59
N ASP A 281 34.05 3.37 -7.82
CA ASP A 281 34.62 4.63 -8.29
C ASP A 281 33.91 5.11 -9.58
N GLU A 282 34.25 6.28 -10.06
CA GLU A 282 33.67 6.89 -11.27
C GLU A 282 33.93 6.06 -12.54
N THR A 283 35.06 5.35 -12.62
CA THR A 283 35.36 4.45 -13.76
C THR A 283 34.37 3.30 -13.77
N HIS A 284 34.17 2.64 -12.64
CA HIS A 284 33.19 1.56 -12.50
C HIS A 284 31.76 2.02 -12.81
N LYS A 285 31.38 3.24 -12.35
CA LYS A 285 30.09 3.84 -12.69
C LYS A 285 29.92 4.03 -14.20
N SER A 286 30.96 4.54 -14.86
CA SER A 286 30.97 4.75 -16.31
C SER A 286 30.84 3.44 -17.08
N ASP A 287 31.46 2.35 -16.60
CA ASP A 287 31.36 1.03 -17.22
C ASP A 287 29.95 0.44 -17.05
N VAL A 288 29.32 0.61 -15.87
CA VAL A 288 27.92 0.23 -15.66
C VAL A 288 26.98 1.01 -16.59
N ILE A 289 27.15 2.33 -16.70
CA ILE A 289 26.33 3.15 -17.61
C ILE A 289 26.53 2.72 -19.07
N ARG A 290 27.77 2.39 -19.47
CA ARG A 290 28.06 1.87 -20.82
C ARG A 290 27.33 0.53 -21.07
N SER A 291 27.26 -0.34 -20.06
CA SER A 291 26.52 -1.60 -20.16
C SER A 291 25.03 -1.39 -20.39
N LEU A 292 24.47 -0.25 -19.96
CA LEU A 292 23.09 0.14 -20.18
C LEU A 292 22.83 0.73 -21.58
N SER A 293 23.86 1.01 -22.37
CA SER A 293 23.71 1.64 -23.69
C SER A 293 22.99 0.74 -24.73
N THR A 294 22.87 -0.56 -24.44
CA THR A 294 22.05 -1.49 -25.24
C THR A 294 20.55 -1.30 -25.05
N PHE A 295 20.16 -0.60 -23.97
CA PHE A 295 18.79 -0.27 -23.65
C PHE A 295 18.57 1.20 -24.02
N GLU A 296 17.52 1.54 -24.73
CA GLU A 296 17.16 2.92 -25.09
C GLU A 296 16.66 3.70 -23.85
N LEU A 297 17.57 4.00 -22.90
CA LEU A 297 17.25 4.71 -21.67
C LEU A 297 17.59 6.21 -21.80
N THR A 298 16.69 7.05 -21.31
CA THR A 298 16.97 8.48 -21.13
C THR A 298 17.93 8.70 -19.96
N SER A 299 18.68 9.81 -19.99
CA SER A 299 19.60 10.19 -18.87
C SER A 299 18.88 10.21 -17.52
N ASP A 300 17.69 10.78 -17.46
CA ASP A 300 16.88 10.85 -16.23
C ASP A 300 16.53 9.44 -15.72
N LYS A 301 16.20 8.50 -16.62
CA LYS A 301 15.94 7.12 -16.25
C LYS A 301 17.19 6.44 -15.70
N ILE A 302 18.33 6.66 -16.30
CA ILE A 302 19.62 6.13 -15.83
C ILE A 302 19.92 6.63 -14.41
N GLU A 303 19.72 7.92 -14.13
CA GLU A 303 19.94 8.48 -12.80
C GLU A 303 19.06 7.83 -11.73
N THR A 304 17.82 7.47 -12.05
CA THR A 304 16.93 6.78 -11.11
C THR A 304 17.38 5.38 -10.74
N LEU A 305 18.30 4.78 -11.50
CA LEU A 305 18.86 3.46 -11.21
C LEU A 305 20.01 3.48 -10.18
N PHE A 306 20.44 4.67 -9.76
CA PHE A 306 21.49 4.83 -8.76
C PHE A 306 20.94 5.49 -7.49
N GLU A 307 21.50 5.14 -6.33
CA GLU A 307 21.13 5.74 -5.05
C GLU A 307 22.37 5.90 -4.15
N LYS A 308 22.44 7.04 -3.47
CA LYS A 308 23.47 7.33 -2.47
C LYS A 308 23.00 6.88 -1.10
N VAL A 309 23.58 5.80 -0.60
CA VAL A 309 23.19 5.11 0.64
C VAL A 309 24.19 5.45 1.77
N PRO A 310 23.75 5.62 3.03
CA PRO A 310 24.64 5.81 4.17
C PRO A 310 25.68 4.71 4.31
N LEU A 311 26.94 5.10 4.60
CA LEU A 311 28.08 4.17 4.68
C LEU A 311 27.88 3.11 5.78
N GLU A 312 27.16 3.45 6.85
CA GLU A 312 26.83 2.55 7.97
C GLU A 312 26.02 1.32 7.53
N LEU A 313 25.33 1.42 6.40
CA LEU A 313 24.50 0.34 5.85
C LEU A 313 25.25 -0.54 4.85
N LYS A 314 26.52 -0.23 4.55
CA LYS A 314 27.30 -0.91 3.51
C LYS A 314 27.42 -2.42 3.72
N LYS A 315 27.57 -2.85 4.99
CA LYS A 315 27.68 -4.25 5.33
C LYS A 315 26.52 -5.10 4.80
N GLN A 316 25.27 -4.60 4.89
CA GLN A 316 24.08 -5.31 4.41
C GLN A 316 24.12 -5.48 2.88
N PHE A 317 24.67 -4.51 2.14
CA PHE A 317 24.83 -4.62 0.69
C PHE A 317 25.95 -5.60 0.31
N ASP A 318 27.03 -5.65 1.09
CA ASP A 318 28.12 -6.61 0.88
C ASP A 318 27.65 -8.05 1.17
N GLU A 319 26.75 -8.26 2.13
CA GLU A 319 26.17 -9.57 2.48
C GLU A 319 25.13 -10.05 1.45
N ASN A 320 24.17 -9.19 1.09
CA ASN A 320 23.14 -9.54 0.11
C ASN A 320 22.54 -8.26 -0.52
N ILE A 321 23.05 -7.89 -1.68
CA ILE A 321 22.66 -6.66 -2.35
C ILE A 321 21.18 -6.60 -2.71
N TYR A 322 20.57 -7.70 -3.15
CA TYR A 322 19.16 -7.74 -3.53
C TYR A 322 18.26 -7.47 -2.32
N LEU A 323 18.53 -8.16 -1.22
CA LEU A 323 17.77 -7.97 0.02
C LEU A 323 17.99 -6.58 0.62
N ALA A 324 19.21 -6.04 0.51
CA ALA A 324 19.52 -4.68 0.96
C ALA A 324 18.78 -3.63 0.12
N ILE A 325 18.72 -3.78 -1.20
CA ILE A 325 17.94 -2.90 -2.08
C ILE A 325 16.46 -2.90 -1.66
N GLN A 326 15.87 -4.08 -1.44
CA GLN A 326 14.47 -4.19 -1.01
C GLN A 326 14.24 -3.55 0.36
N ASN A 327 15.01 -3.93 1.37
CA ASN A 327 14.75 -3.55 2.76
C ASN A 327 15.22 -2.14 3.11
N ILE A 328 16.31 -1.65 2.49
CA ILE A 328 16.95 -0.37 2.82
C ILE A 328 16.53 0.72 1.83
N CYS A 329 16.64 0.45 0.53
CA CYS A 329 16.27 1.42 -0.49
C CYS A 329 14.77 1.39 -0.81
N GLY A 330 14.05 0.38 -0.34
CA GLY A 330 12.61 0.25 -0.60
C GLY A 330 12.28 0.04 -2.08
N ARG A 331 13.22 -0.52 -2.85
CA ARG A 331 13.04 -0.77 -4.28
C ARG A 331 12.76 -2.25 -4.53
N PRO A 332 11.82 -2.58 -5.42
CA PRO A 332 11.66 -3.95 -5.85
C PRO A 332 12.88 -4.43 -6.63
N THR A 333 13.12 -5.72 -6.62
CA THR A 333 14.18 -6.36 -7.39
C THR A 333 13.58 -7.45 -8.28
N ALA A 334 14.28 -7.77 -9.37
CA ALA A 334 13.92 -8.93 -10.17
C ALA A 334 13.97 -10.22 -9.32
N LEU A 335 13.12 -11.19 -9.62
CA LEU A 335 13.15 -12.50 -8.99
C LEU A 335 14.50 -13.17 -9.25
N ARG A 336 15.21 -13.54 -8.17
CA ARG A 336 16.50 -14.21 -8.28
C ARG A 336 16.29 -15.59 -8.94
N GLY A 337 16.82 -15.76 -10.13
CA GLY A 337 16.68 -17.01 -10.90
C GLY A 337 15.41 -17.10 -11.74
N SER A 338 14.67 -16.01 -11.94
CA SER A 338 13.58 -16.01 -12.91
C SER A 338 14.16 -16.25 -14.31
N PHE A 339 13.56 -17.20 -15.00
CA PHE A 339 13.92 -17.53 -16.39
C PHE A 339 13.68 -16.34 -17.35
N ILE A 340 12.80 -15.43 -16.92
CA ILE A 340 12.42 -14.22 -17.68
C ILE A 340 12.88 -13.01 -16.85
N THR A 341 13.93 -12.35 -17.33
CA THR A 341 14.56 -11.20 -16.68
C THR A 341 13.97 -9.86 -17.14
N ASN A 342 13.18 -9.86 -18.21
CA ASN A 342 12.57 -8.66 -18.78
C ASN A 342 11.04 -8.75 -18.74
N TYR A 343 10.47 -8.26 -17.64
CA TYR A 343 9.01 -8.24 -17.43
C TYR A 343 8.28 -7.28 -18.38
N ASP A 344 8.95 -6.20 -18.79
CA ASP A 344 8.36 -5.24 -19.73
C ASP A 344 8.11 -5.89 -21.10
N LEU A 345 9.00 -6.79 -21.56
CA LEU A 345 8.76 -7.57 -22.79
C LEU A 345 7.56 -8.51 -22.67
N ILE A 346 7.29 -9.06 -21.50
CA ILE A 346 6.10 -9.87 -21.27
C ILE A 346 4.87 -8.96 -21.31
N LYS A 347 4.92 -7.84 -20.64
CA LYS A 347 3.82 -6.87 -20.59
C LYS A 347 3.50 -6.32 -21.99
N GLU A 348 4.52 -6.02 -22.81
CA GLU A 348 4.36 -5.64 -24.21
C GLU A 348 3.81 -6.79 -25.05
N SER A 349 4.17 -8.04 -24.79
CA SER A 349 3.63 -9.18 -25.52
C SER A 349 2.15 -9.43 -25.22
N TYR A 350 1.67 -9.08 -24.02
CA TYR A 350 0.25 -9.12 -23.69
C TYR A 350 -0.56 -7.98 -24.29
N THR A 351 0.08 -6.84 -24.60
CA THR A 351 -0.57 -5.72 -25.29
C THR A 351 -0.54 -5.86 -26.83
N SER A 352 0.30 -6.77 -27.36
CA SER A 352 0.29 -7.08 -28.78
C SER A 352 -1.02 -7.80 -29.13
N GLN A 353 -1.70 -7.37 -30.20
CA GLN A 353 -2.92 -8.01 -30.74
C GLN A 353 -2.66 -9.39 -31.37
N ALA A 354 -1.56 -10.03 -31.04
CA ALA A 354 -1.31 -11.40 -31.46
C ALA A 354 -2.37 -12.32 -30.83
N PRO A 355 -3.05 -13.15 -31.59
CA PRO A 355 -4.02 -14.09 -31.06
C PRO A 355 -3.32 -14.99 -30.05
N SER A 356 -4.00 -15.22 -28.89
CA SER A 356 -3.51 -16.16 -27.87
C SER A 356 -3.11 -17.48 -28.55
N PRO A 357 -1.95 -18.08 -28.22
CA PRO A 357 -1.60 -19.41 -28.74
C PRO A 357 -2.66 -20.47 -28.38
N PHE A 358 -3.58 -20.15 -27.47
CA PHE A 358 -4.76 -20.95 -27.13
C PHE A 358 -6.06 -20.40 -27.72
N SER A 359 -6.00 -19.46 -28.69
CA SER A 359 -7.19 -19.03 -29.43
C SER A 359 -7.74 -20.20 -30.27
N GLN A 360 -9.05 -20.19 -30.52
CA GLN A 360 -9.73 -21.25 -31.30
C GLN A 360 -9.05 -21.45 -32.66
N ASP A 361 -8.48 -20.41 -33.25
CA ASP A 361 -7.77 -20.47 -34.55
C ASP A 361 -6.39 -21.16 -34.44
N SER A 362 -5.70 -21.02 -33.30
CA SER A 362 -4.41 -21.73 -33.07
C SER A 362 -4.65 -23.21 -32.75
N VAL A 363 -5.73 -23.55 -32.07
CA VAL A 363 -6.13 -24.95 -31.80
C VAL A 363 -6.54 -25.65 -33.12
N THR A 364 -7.25 -24.96 -34.01
CA THR A 364 -7.61 -25.53 -35.33
C THR A 364 -6.42 -25.67 -36.27
N ALA A 365 -5.38 -24.85 -36.14
CA ALA A 365 -4.15 -24.99 -36.91
C ALA A 365 -3.28 -26.17 -36.41
N SER A 366 -3.26 -26.44 -35.10
CA SER A 366 -2.50 -27.55 -34.51
C SER A 366 -3.18 -28.93 -34.72
N THR A 367 -4.49 -28.97 -34.89
CA THR A 367 -5.22 -30.22 -35.21
C THR A 367 -5.01 -30.75 -36.62
N LYS A 368 -4.29 -29.99 -37.51
CA LYS A 368 -3.82 -30.52 -38.80
C LYS A 368 -2.53 -31.35 -38.73
N VAL A 369 -1.94 -31.47 -37.53
CA VAL A 369 -0.84 -32.38 -37.25
C VAL A 369 -1.41 -33.40 -36.27
N ASP A 370 -1.59 -34.64 -36.68
CA ASP A 370 -2.17 -35.77 -35.94
C ASP A 370 -1.43 -36.12 -34.63
N LEU A 371 -1.33 -35.17 -33.69
CA LEU A 371 -0.81 -35.38 -32.35
C LEU A 371 -1.94 -35.26 -31.33
N PRO A 372 -2.20 -36.29 -30.50
CA PRO A 372 -3.20 -36.21 -29.47
C PRO A 372 -2.87 -35.13 -28.43
N VAL A 373 -3.86 -34.30 -28.08
CA VAL A 373 -3.74 -33.12 -27.20
C VAL A 373 -3.08 -33.41 -25.84
N HIS A 374 -3.07 -34.66 -25.39
CA HIS A 374 -2.44 -35.06 -24.13
C HIS A 374 -0.91 -35.19 -24.21
N GLU A 375 -0.30 -35.18 -25.40
CA GLU A 375 1.16 -35.14 -25.55
C GLU A 375 1.77 -33.75 -25.59
N LEU A 376 0.94 -32.69 -25.59
CA LEU A 376 1.38 -31.29 -25.56
C LEU A 376 1.47 -30.70 -24.15
N ILE A 377 1.13 -31.47 -23.11
CA ILE A 377 1.08 -31.01 -21.70
C ILE A 377 2.06 -31.80 -20.81
N SER A 378 2.97 -32.56 -21.37
CA SER A 378 4.04 -33.23 -20.63
C SER A 378 5.38 -32.46 -20.66
#